data_bb5e6a91c60ad13f43b2198377297986
#
_entry.id   bb5e6a91c60ad13f43b2198377297986
#
_cell.length_a   1.000
_cell.length_b   1.000
_cell.length_c   1.000
_cell.angle_alpha   90.00
_cell.angle_beta   90.00
_cell.angle_gamma   90.00
#
_symmetry.space_group_name_H-M   'P 1'
#
loop_
_entity.id
_entity.type
_entity.pdbx_description
1 polymer ?
#
loop_
_entity_poly.entity_id
_entity_poly.type
_entity_poly.pdbx_seq_one_letter_code
_entity_poly.pdbx_strand_id
1 'polypeptide(L)'
;MLLRKEVTHATDLDLITAIIGDRRAATKLFAKAHFSLFTLLHSMPHENGDLFCAEGQSAYASDPMMKIQAARELATRAIAEDLQGRSCLTSPGAVRDLLKHKLAGLPHEVFVCIHVDAQHRVLAVEELFRGTLTQTSVYPREVVKAALRANAAAVIFAHNHPSGACQPSQADELLTRNLKEALSLVDVKVLDHFIVAGTSALSFAERGLL
;
A
#
# COMPACT_ATOMS: atom_id res chain seq x y z
N MET A 1 -26.38 15.38 -2.55
CA MET A 1 -25.91 15.86 -1.23
C MET A 1 -26.48 15.06 -0.05
N LEU A 2 -27.72 14.53 -0.12
CA LEU A 2 -28.32 13.65 0.91
C LEU A 2 -27.61 12.30 1.04
N LEU A 3 -27.31 11.60 -0.05
CA LEU A 3 -26.62 10.28 -0.06
C LEU A 3 -25.23 10.27 0.62
N ARG A 4 -24.48 11.37 0.59
CA ARG A 4 -23.16 11.45 1.22
C ARG A 4 -23.25 11.51 2.75
N LYS A 5 -24.30 12.10 3.31
CA LYS A 5 -24.52 12.15 4.76
C LYS A 5 -24.94 10.78 5.32
N GLU A 6 -25.70 10.00 4.55
CA GLU A 6 -26.16 8.67 4.96
C GLU A 6 -24.99 7.69 5.05
N VAL A 7 -24.04 7.73 4.10
CA VAL A 7 -22.86 6.87 4.11
C VAL A 7 -21.90 7.19 5.27
N THR A 8 -21.75 8.47 5.63
CA THR A 8 -20.85 8.88 6.74
C THR A 8 -21.37 8.52 8.13
N HIS A 9 -22.67 8.22 8.27
CA HIS A 9 -23.31 7.80 9.52
C HIS A 9 -23.64 6.31 9.57
N ALA A 10 -23.37 5.57 8.47
CA ALA A 10 -23.60 4.13 8.41
C ALA A 10 -22.60 3.39 9.32
N THR A 11 -23.06 2.31 9.94
CA THR A 11 -22.16 1.44 10.70
C THR A 11 -21.22 0.67 9.76
N ASP A 12 -20.08 0.19 10.27
CA ASP A 12 -19.16 -0.64 9.51
C ASP A 12 -19.88 -1.84 8.88
N LEU A 13 -20.79 -2.49 9.63
CA LEU A 13 -21.57 -3.60 9.13
C LEU A 13 -22.52 -3.20 8.00
N ASP A 14 -23.10 -1.99 8.05
CA ASP A 14 -23.96 -1.49 6.98
C ASP A 14 -23.17 -1.22 5.70
N LEU A 15 -21.96 -0.64 5.82
CA LEU A 15 -21.06 -0.42 4.69
C LEU A 15 -20.60 -1.74 4.07
N ILE A 16 -20.19 -2.71 4.89
CA ILE A 16 -19.82 -4.06 4.43
C ILE A 16 -21.02 -4.71 3.73
N THR A 17 -22.23 -4.59 4.30
CA THR A 17 -23.45 -5.13 3.73
C THR A 17 -23.75 -4.51 2.37
N ALA A 18 -23.56 -3.20 2.20
CA ALA A 18 -23.77 -2.51 0.93
C ALA A 18 -22.81 -2.99 -0.16
N ILE A 19 -21.54 -3.27 0.20
CA ILE A 19 -20.52 -3.78 -0.74
C ILE A 19 -20.83 -5.24 -1.14
N ILE A 20 -21.17 -6.08 -0.17
CA ILE A 20 -21.39 -7.52 -0.38
C ILE A 20 -22.75 -7.79 -1.01
N GLY A 21 -23.78 -7.01 -0.63
CA GLY A 21 -25.18 -7.21 -1.04
C GLY A 21 -25.94 -8.23 -0.19
N ASP A 22 -25.31 -8.81 0.84
CA ASP A 22 -25.91 -9.81 1.75
C ASP A 22 -25.47 -9.57 3.21
N ARG A 23 -26.43 -9.19 4.07
CA ARG A 23 -26.16 -8.88 5.48
C ARG A 23 -25.68 -10.12 6.29
N ARG A 24 -26.14 -11.32 5.95
CA ARG A 24 -25.70 -12.54 6.64
C ARG A 24 -24.22 -12.85 6.33
N ALA A 25 -23.85 -12.75 5.07
CA ALA A 25 -22.47 -12.90 4.63
C ALA A 25 -21.57 -11.83 5.24
N ALA A 26 -22.01 -10.56 5.25
CA ALA A 26 -21.31 -9.44 5.88
C ALA A 26 -21.06 -9.69 7.37
N THR A 27 -22.07 -10.10 8.11
CA THR A 27 -21.97 -10.42 9.55
C THR A 27 -20.97 -11.55 9.80
N LYS A 28 -21.02 -12.63 9.01
CA LYS A 28 -20.07 -13.75 9.15
C LYS A 28 -18.62 -13.34 8.88
N LEU A 29 -18.38 -12.56 7.82
CA LEU A 29 -17.05 -12.08 7.48
C LEU A 29 -16.49 -11.13 8.53
N PHE A 30 -17.32 -10.19 9.00
CA PHE A 30 -16.90 -9.23 10.00
C PHE A 30 -16.62 -9.89 11.36
N ALA A 31 -17.40 -10.91 11.74
CA ALA A 31 -17.14 -11.73 12.94
C ALA A 31 -15.83 -12.54 12.80
N LYS A 32 -15.54 -13.13 11.63
CA LYS A 32 -14.24 -13.79 11.37
C LYS A 32 -13.06 -12.86 11.48
N ALA A 33 -13.24 -11.60 11.13
CA ALA A 33 -12.24 -10.54 11.29
C ALA A 33 -12.22 -9.93 12.70
N HIS A 34 -12.83 -10.59 13.69
CA HIS A 34 -12.93 -10.11 15.08
C HIS A 34 -13.53 -8.71 15.20
N PHE A 35 -14.48 -8.37 14.33
CA PHE A 35 -15.10 -7.05 14.21
C PHE A 35 -14.10 -5.90 13.97
N SER A 36 -13.00 -6.20 13.30
CA SER A 36 -11.97 -5.24 12.90
C SER A 36 -12.03 -4.99 11.39
N LEU A 37 -12.28 -3.76 10.98
CA LEU A 37 -12.22 -3.35 9.56
C LEU A 37 -10.81 -3.53 9.00
N PHE A 38 -9.77 -3.21 9.79
CA PHE A 38 -8.39 -3.42 9.36
C PHE A 38 -8.14 -4.89 9.02
N THR A 39 -8.50 -5.79 9.93
CA THR A 39 -8.35 -7.24 9.72
C THR A 39 -9.14 -7.70 8.50
N LEU A 40 -10.39 -7.24 8.34
CA LEU A 40 -11.24 -7.60 7.20
C LEU A 40 -10.64 -7.17 5.86
N LEU A 41 -10.21 -5.90 5.77
CA LEU A 41 -9.66 -5.34 4.53
C LEU A 41 -8.31 -5.93 4.14
N HIS A 42 -7.53 -6.44 5.11
CA HIS A 42 -6.20 -6.99 4.88
C HIS A 42 -6.16 -8.52 4.95
N SER A 43 -7.30 -9.19 5.20
CA SER A 43 -7.39 -10.65 5.09
C SER A 43 -7.15 -11.09 3.65
N MET A 44 -6.29 -12.09 3.45
CA MET A 44 -6.11 -12.70 2.14
C MET A 44 -7.33 -13.57 1.81
N PRO A 45 -7.77 -13.64 0.55
CA PRO A 45 -8.74 -14.61 0.11
C PRO A 45 -8.22 -16.02 0.46
N HIS A 46 -9.08 -16.90 0.95
CA HIS A 46 -8.68 -18.30 1.16
C HIS A 46 -8.24 -18.91 -0.18
N GLU A 47 -7.10 -19.60 -0.19
CA GLU A 47 -6.50 -20.25 -1.38
C GLU A 47 -7.40 -21.31 -2.05
N ASN A 48 -8.54 -21.64 -1.45
CA ASN A 48 -9.50 -22.65 -1.95
C ASN A 48 -10.63 -22.05 -2.82
N GLY A 49 -10.54 -20.81 -3.26
CA GLY A 49 -11.42 -20.30 -4.31
C GLY A 49 -10.91 -20.77 -5.66
N ASP A 50 -11.56 -21.78 -6.27
CA ASP A 50 -11.30 -22.20 -7.64
C ASP A 50 -11.23 -20.96 -8.54
N LEU A 51 -10.03 -20.67 -9.05
CA LEU A 51 -9.77 -19.56 -9.97
C LEU A 51 -10.44 -19.78 -11.35
N PHE A 52 -11.07 -20.93 -11.53
CA PHE A 52 -11.81 -21.32 -12.73
C PHE A 52 -13.31 -21.11 -12.54
N CYS A 53 -13.75 -19.86 -12.65
CA CYS A 53 -15.18 -19.62 -12.90
C CYS A 53 -15.49 -20.01 -14.34
N ALA A 54 -16.58 -20.78 -14.50
CA ALA A 54 -17.17 -21.11 -15.80
C ALA A 54 -17.33 -19.82 -16.63
N GLU A 55 -17.11 -19.92 -17.93
CA GLU A 55 -17.16 -18.80 -18.87
C GLU A 55 -18.39 -17.92 -18.65
N GLY A 56 -18.15 -16.65 -18.30
CA GLY A 56 -19.18 -15.61 -18.25
C GLY A 56 -19.53 -15.03 -16.86
N GLN A 57 -19.05 -15.56 -15.73
CA GLN A 57 -19.23 -14.93 -14.42
C GLN A 57 -17.90 -14.47 -13.85
N SER A 58 -17.80 -13.16 -13.54
CA SER A 58 -16.63 -12.61 -12.85
C SER A 58 -16.50 -13.26 -11.47
N ALA A 59 -15.30 -13.80 -11.15
CA ALA A 59 -14.97 -14.35 -9.83
C ALA A 59 -15.30 -13.37 -8.69
N TYR A 60 -15.23 -12.06 -8.96
CA TYR A 60 -15.57 -11.00 -8.03
C TYR A 60 -17.06 -10.93 -7.68
N ALA A 61 -17.95 -11.50 -8.50
CA ALA A 61 -19.39 -11.40 -8.30
C ALA A 61 -19.93 -12.38 -7.25
N SER A 62 -19.28 -13.53 -7.04
CA SER A 62 -19.76 -14.62 -6.21
C SER A 62 -19.16 -14.69 -4.82
N ASP A 63 -17.89 -14.28 -4.65
CA ASP A 63 -17.20 -14.32 -3.35
C ASP A 63 -17.29 -12.98 -2.62
N PRO A 64 -17.93 -12.94 -1.44
CA PRO A 64 -17.98 -11.71 -0.63
C PRO A 64 -16.61 -11.15 -0.27
N MET A 65 -15.58 -11.97 -0.05
CA MET A 65 -14.24 -11.52 0.26
C MET A 65 -13.60 -10.83 -0.96
N MET A 66 -13.82 -11.36 -2.16
CA MET A 66 -13.33 -10.75 -3.40
C MET A 66 -13.95 -9.37 -3.64
N LYS A 67 -15.22 -9.16 -3.27
CA LYS A 67 -15.86 -7.82 -3.34
C LYS A 67 -15.18 -6.82 -2.41
N ILE A 68 -14.84 -7.23 -1.20
CA ILE A 68 -14.11 -6.39 -0.22
C ILE A 68 -12.71 -6.05 -0.76
N GLN A 69 -11.99 -7.03 -1.31
CA GLN A 69 -10.67 -6.80 -1.90
C GLN A 69 -10.73 -5.88 -3.12
N ALA A 70 -11.74 -6.04 -3.96
CA ALA A 70 -11.96 -5.14 -5.10
C ALA A 70 -12.25 -3.70 -4.64
N ALA A 71 -13.07 -3.52 -3.62
CA ALA A 71 -13.34 -2.20 -3.05
C ALA A 71 -12.07 -1.56 -2.46
N ARG A 72 -11.25 -2.34 -1.74
CA ARG A 72 -9.94 -1.89 -1.24
C ARG A 72 -9.03 -1.47 -2.39
N GLU A 73 -8.91 -2.27 -3.42
CA GLU A 73 -8.07 -1.97 -4.59
C GLU A 73 -8.53 -0.71 -5.31
N LEU A 74 -9.84 -0.53 -5.51
CA LEU A 74 -10.40 0.70 -6.09
C LEU A 74 -10.07 1.94 -5.24
N ALA A 75 -10.19 1.84 -3.92
CA ALA A 75 -9.80 2.93 -3.01
C ALA A 75 -8.31 3.25 -3.13
N THR A 76 -7.45 2.23 -3.19
CA THR A 76 -5.99 2.39 -3.36
C THR A 76 -5.67 3.09 -4.69
N ARG A 77 -6.32 2.69 -5.79
CA ARG A 77 -6.15 3.33 -7.11
C ARG A 77 -6.63 4.77 -7.11
N ALA A 78 -7.78 5.04 -6.49
CA ALA A 78 -8.31 6.41 -6.39
C ALA A 78 -7.37 7.34 -5.61
N ILE A 79 -6.76 6.86 -4.51
CA ILE A 79 -5.75 7.62 -3.76
C ILE A 79 -4.49 7.84 -4.61
N ALA A 80 -4.04 6.82 -5.34
CA ALA A 80 -2.88 6.94 -6.23
C ALA A 80 -3.14 7.93 -7.36
N GLU A 81 -4.33 7.91 -7.97
CA GLU A 81 -4.74 8.84 -9.02
C GLU A 81 -4.81 10.29 -8.49
N ASP A 82 -5.37 10.50 -7.29
CA ASP A 82 -5.42 11.82 -6.65
C ASP A 82 -4.02 12.39 -6.36
N LEU A 83 -3.03 11.52 -6.13
CA LEU A 83 -1.62 11.91 -5.95
C LEU A 83 -0.89 12.22 -7.26
N GLN A 84 -1.36 11.71 -8.41
CA GLN A 84 -0.74 12.01 -9.70
C GLN A 84 -0.81 13.51 -10.00
N GLY A 85 0.34 14.08 -10.33
CA GLY A 85 0.46 15.51 -10.59
C GLY A 85 0.45 16.42 -9.36
N ARG A 86 0.23 15.89 -8.14
CA ARG A 86 0.40 16.63 -6.89
C ARG A 86 1.81 16.46 -6.33
N SER A 87 2.31 17.49 -5.67
CA SER A 87 3.60 17.40 -4.98
C SER A 87 3.47 16.58 -3.68
N CYS A 88 4.32 15.57 -3.54
CA CYS A 88 4.42 14.78 -2.30
C CYS A 88 4.77 15.63 -1.08
N LEU A 89 5.53 16.71 -1.26
CA LEU A 89 5.92 17.60 -0.17
C LEU A 89 4.74 18.41 0.39
N THR A 90 3.74 18.71 -0.45
CA THR A 90 2.53 19.44 -0.01
C THR A 90 1.43 18.50 0.49
N SER A 91 1.60 17.18 0.33
CA SER A 91 0.61 16.18 0.69
C SER A 91 1.24 14.94 1.37
N PRO A 92 2.07 15.09 2.42
CA PRO A 92 2.75 13.96 3.06
C PRO A 92 1.75 12.99 3.71
N GLY A 93 0.60 13.47 4.16
CA GLY A 93 -0.49 12.64 4.68
C GLY A 93 -1.06 11.69 3.62
N ALA A 94 -1.32 12.20 2.40
CA ALA A 94 -1.86 11.40 1.30
C ALA A 94 -0.86 10.33 0.83
N VAL A 95 0.46 10.64 0.82
CA VAL A 95 1.50 9.63 0.55
C VAL A 95 1.48 8.53 1.62
N ARG A 96 1.41 8.92 2.89
CA ARG A 96 1.33 7.97 4.01
C ARG A 96 0.08 7.08 3.92
N ASP A 97 -1.06 7.66 3.58
CA ASP A 97 -2.31 6.92 3.44
C ASP A 97 -2.24 5.94 2.25
N LEU A 98 -1.73 6.36 1.09
CA LEU A 98 -1.48 5.47 -0.03
C LEU A 98 -0.61 4.27 0.38
N LEU A 99 0.51 4.53 1.06
CA LEU A 99 1.45 3.49 1.49
C LEU A 99 0.80 2.52 2.49
N LYS A 100 0.00 3.03 3.43
CA LYS A 100 -0.79 2.16 4.33
C LYS A 100 -1.77 1.30 3.56
N HIS A 101 -2.55 1.88 2.63
CA HIS A 101 -3.49 1.12 1.81
C HIS A 101 -2.79 0.03 0.99
N LYS A 102 -1.62 0.34 0.44
CA LYS A 102 -0.87 -0.58 -0.43
C LYS A 102 -0.17 -1.69 0.34
N LEU A 103 0.44 -1.37 1.49
CA LEU A 103 1.40 -2.23 2.17
C LEU A 103 0.88 -2.88 3.46
N ALA A 104 -0.13 -2.28 4.12
CA ALA A 104 -0.61 -2.82 5.38
C ALA A 104 -1.22 -4.22 5.20
N GLY A 105 -0.95 -5.11 6.18
CA GLY A 105 -1.52 -6.45 6.24
C GLY A 105 -0.98 -7.44 5.21
N LEU A 106 0.04 -7.09 4.41
CA LEU A 106 0.71 -8.05 3.54
C LEU A 106 1.49 -9.06 4.38
N PRO A 107 1.40 -10.39 4.06
CA PRO A 107 2.03 -11.44 4.85
C PRO A 107 3.55 -11.56 4.59
N HIS A 108 4.07 -10.85 3.61
CA HIS A 108 5.47 -10.82 3.21
C HIS A 108 5.95 -9.38 3.07
N GLU A 109 7.24 -9.16 3.14
CA GLU A 109 7.82 -7.85 2.92
C GLU A 109 7.74 -7.46 1.44
N VAL A 110 7.31 -6.23 1.19
CA VAL A 110 7.25 -5.61 -0.14
C VAL A 110 7.98 -4.28 -0.09
N PHE A 111 8.89 -4.07 -1.03
CA PHE A 111 9.61 -2.81 -1.18
C PHE A 111 9.02 -2.03 -2.36
N VAL A 112 8.53 -0.83 -2.07
CA VAL A 112 7.88 0.07 -3.03
C VAL A 112 8.73 1.30 -3.24
N CYS A 113 8.75 1.81 -4.47
CA CYS A 113 9.35 3.08 -4.84
C CYS A 113 8.27 3.99 -5.45
N ILE A 114 8.16 5.20 -4.92
CA ILE A 114 7.40 6.29 -5.52
C ILE A 114 8.39 7.16 -6.27
N HIS A 115 8.26 7.23 -7.58
CA HIS A 115 9.06 8.07 -8.47
C HIS A 115 8.42 9.43 -8.61
N VAL A 116 9.22 10.50 -8.49
CA VAL A 116 8.72 11.88 -8.57
C VAL A 116 9.59 12.74 -9.51
N ASP A 117 8.96 13.76 -10.10
CA ASP A 117 9.65 14.73 -10.93
C ASP A 117 10.39 15.82 -10.10
N ALA A 118 10.98 16.80 -10.78
CA ALA A 118 11.70 17.91 -10.14
C ALA A 118 10.79 18.82 -9.30
N GLN A 119 9.47 18.81 -9.51
CA GLN A 119 8.47 19.48 -8.67
C GLN A 119 7.90 18.56 -7.60
N HIS A 120 8.47 17.36 -7.42
CA HIS A 120 8.04 16.32 -6.50
C HIS A 120 6.62 15.80 -6.77
N ARG A 121 6.14 15.87 -8.03
CA ARG A 121 4.88 15.28 -8.45
C ARG A 121 5.08 13.79 -8.74
N VAL A 122 4.12 12.97 -8.32
CA VAL A 122 4.18 11.52 -8.51
C VAL A 122 4.12 11.18 -10.00
N LEU A 123 5.14 10.47 -10.49
CA LEU A 123 5.24 9.93 -11.83
C LEU A 123 4.74 8.47 -11.87
N ALA A 124 5.17 7.67 -10.90
CA ALA A 124 4.80 6.27 -10.79
C ALA A 124 4.94 5.77 -9.35
N VAL A 125 4.20 4.72 -9.01
CA VAL A 125 4.31 3.96 -7.76
C VAL A 125 4.55 2.50 -8.13
N GLU A 126 5.76 2.00 -7.92
CA GLU A 126 6.16 0.67 -8.34
C GLU A 126 6.52 -0.22 -7.15
N GLU A 127 6.07 -1.48 -7.16
CA GLU A 127 6.60 -2.54 -6.31
C GLU A 127 7.87 -3.06 -6.99
N LEU A 128 9.03 -2.80 -6.39
CA LEU A 128 10.31 -3.19 -6.98
C LEU A 128 10.78 -4.57 -6.51
N PHE A 129 10.53 -4.90 -5.26
CA PHE A 129 10.97 -6.18 -4.69
C PHE A 129 9.89 -6.75 -3.77
N ARG A 130 9.83 -8.07 -3.78
CA ARG A 130 8.99 -8.87 -2.89
C ARG A 130 9.88 -9.90 -2.20
N GLY A 131 9.87 -9.88 -0.88
CA GLY A 131 10.64 -10.79 -0.05
C GLY A 131 9.84 -12.01 0.41
N THR A 132 10.48 -12.75 1.30
CA THR A 132 9.86 -13.82 2.08
C THR A 132 9.23 -13.24 3.36
N LEU A 133 8.84 -14.10 4.31
CA LEU A 133 8.30 -13.67 5.60
C LEU A 133 9.28 -12.88 6.47
N THR A 134 10.59 -12.98 6.21
CA THR A 134 11.63 -12.46 7.09
C THR A 134 12.66 -11.56 6.42
N GLN A 135 12.73 -11.50 5.09
CA GLN A 135 13.75 -10.71 4.41
C GLN A 135 13.39 -10.40 2.95
N THR A 136 13.65 -9.16 2.54
CA THR A 136 13.60 -8.71 1.14
C THR A 136 15.00 -8.31 0.68
N SER A 137 15.52 -8.94 -0.37
CA SER A 137 16.76 -8.53 -1.00
C SER A 137 16.50 -7.37 -1.95
N VAL A 138 16.92 -6.17 -1.59
CA VAL A 138 16.83 -4.98 -2.44
C VAL A 138 18.19 -4.72 -3.08
N TYR A 139 18.21 -4.68 -4.41
CA TYR A 139 19.42 -4.48 -5.19
C TYR A 139 19.51 -3.03 -5.70
N PRO A 140 20.49 -2.21 -5.26
CA PRO A 140 20.61 -0.81 -5.65
C PRO A 140 20.63 -0.60 -7.17
N ARG A 141 21.28 -1.50 -7.92
CA ARG A 141 21.30 -1.42 -9.40
C ARG A 141 19.89 -1.45 -10.03
N GLU A 142 18.98 -2.25 -9.49
CA GLU A 142 17.62 -2.35 -10.03
C GLU A 142 16.78 -1.12 -9.64
N VAL A 143 17.01 -0.56 -8.45
CA VAL A 143 16.40 0.70 -8.01
C VAL A 143 16.85 1.85 -8.91
N VAL A 144 18.15 1.96 -9.19
CA VAL A 144 18.69 2.98 -10.13
C VAL A 144 18.07 2.83 -11.51
N LYS A 145 18.01 1.60 -12.06
CA LYS A 145 17.37 1.34 -13.35
C LYS A 145 15.90 1.76 -13.38
N ALA A 146 15.14 1.47 -12.31
CA ALA A 146 13.75 1.87 -12.20
C ALA A 146 13.59 3.39 -12.16
N ALA A 147 14.41 4.08 -11.37
CA ALA A 147 14.39 5.54 -11.28
C ALA A 147 14.71 6.21 -12.61
N LEU A 148 15.73 5.72 -13.33
CA LEU A 148 16.09 6.25 -14.67
C LEU A 148 15.01 5.95 -15.71
N ARG A 149 14.40 4.75 -15.69
CA ARG A 149 13.28 4.39 -16.58
C ARG A 149 12.07 5.29 -16.35
N ALA A 150 11.77 5.64 -15.11
CA ALA A 150 10.69 6.55 -14.75
C ALA A 150 11.04 8.03 -15.00
N ASN A 151 12.26 8.36 -15.42
CA ASN A 151 12.78 9.71 -15.54
C ASN A 151 12.57 10.52 -14.24
N ALA A 152 12.82 9.88 -13.10
CA ALA A 152 12.60 10.46 -11.78
C ALA A 152 13.75 11.42 -11.40
N ALA A 153 13.40 12.59 -10.87
CA ALA A 153 14.35 13.50 -10.23
C ALA A 153 14.55 13.17 -8.74
N ALA A 154 13.56 12.51 -8.13
CA ALA A 154 13.67 12.03 -6.77
C ALA A 154 12.77 10.81 -6.55
N VAL A 155 12.99 10.13 -5.40
CA VAL A 155 12.21 8.95 -5.02
C VAL A 155 11.83 9.00 -3.54
N ILE A 156 10.72 8.31 -3.21
CA ILE A 156 10.34 7.96 -1.85
C ILE A 156 10.26 6.44 -1.79
N PHE A 157 10.93 5.84 -0.82
CA PHE A 157 10.87 4.40 -0.56
C PHE A 157 9.81 4.06 0.48
N ALA A 158 9.31 2.86 0.42
CA ALA A 158 8.51 2.28 1.49
C ALA A 158 8.64 0.76 1.51
N HIS A 159 8.58 0.19 2.70
CA HIS A 159 8.40 -1.26 2.87
C HIS A 159 7.50 -1.53 4.07
N ASN A 160 6.93 -2.71 4.12
CA ASN A 160 6.13 -3.14 5.26
C ASN A 160 6.91 -4.11 6.13
N HIS A 161 6.59 -4.09 7.43
CA HIS A 161 6.99 -5.11 8.38
C HIS A 161 5.80 -5.99 8.75
N PRO A 162 5.72 -7.24 8.25
CA PRO A 162 4.64 -8.17 8.61
C PRO A 162 4.56 -8.47 10.11
N SER A 163 5.67 -8.33 10.83
CA SER A 163 5.74 -8.49 12.29
C SER A 163 4.93 -7.48 13.08
N GLY A 164 4.51 -6.36 12.45
CA GLY A 164 3.83 -5.24 13.11
C GLY A 164 4.74 -4.26 13.85
N ALA A 165 6.08 -4.50 13.88
CA ALA A 165 7.04 -3.59 14.49
C ALA A 165 7.40 -2.45 13.51
N CYS A 166 7.06 -1.20 13.86
CA CYS A 166 7.30 -0.04 13.01
C CYS A 166 8.71 0.57 13.18
N GLN A 167 9.54 0.02 14.06
CA GLN A 167 10.90 0.51 14.29
C GLN A 167 11.84 0.06 13.18
N PRO A 168 12.70 0.96 12.67
CA PRO A 168 13.72 0.58 11.70
C PRO A 168 14.72 -0.41 12.29
N SER A 169 15.09 -1.39 11.50
CA SER A 169 16.25 -2.23 11.80
C SER A 169 17.56 -1.55 11.34
N GLN A 170 18.69 -2.02 11.85
CA GLN A 170 20.00 -1.58 11.34
C GLN A 170 20.18 -1.88 9.83
N ALA A 171 19.56 -2.97 9.36
CA ALA A 171 19.57 -3.34 7.95
C ALA A 171 18.78 -2.32 7.10
N ASP A 172 17.65 -1.82 7.58
CA ASP A 172 16.84 -0.79 6.88
C ASP A 172 17.60 0.53 6.76
N GLU A 173 18.29 0.94 7.85
CA GLU A 173 19.12 2.14 7.83
C GLU A 173 20.31 1.99 6.87
N LEU A 174 20.97 0.83 6.89
CA LEU A 174 22.10 0.56 5.97
C LEU A 174 21.61 0.52 4.51
N LEU A 175 20.49 -0.15 4.25
CA LEU A 175 19.89 -0.19 2.93
C LEU A 175 19.57 1.22 2.43
N THR A 176 18.94 2.03 3.27
CA THR A 176 18.57 3.41 2.92
C THR A 176 19.79 4.24 2.55
N ARG A 177 20.87 4.14 3.31
CA ARG A 177 22.16 4.82 3.00
C ARG A 177 22.74 4.36 1.67
N ASN A 178 22.82 3.05 1.45
CA ASN A 178 23.37 2.49 0.20
C ASN A 178 22.54 2.92 -1.03
N LEU A 179 21.22 2.94 -0.90
CA LEU A 179 20.34 3.41 -1.98
C LEU A 179 20.50 4.91 -2.25
N LYS A 180 20.62 5.71 -1.20
CA LYS A 180 20.86 7.15 -1.30
C LYS A 180 22.18 7.46 -1.99
N GLU A 181 23.26 6.74 -1.61
CA GLU A 181 24.55 6.86 -2.26
C GLU A 181 24.50 6.45 -3.74
N ALA A 182 23.89 5.30 -4.06
CA ALA A 182 23.79 4.82 -5.43
C ALA A 182 22.99 5.78 -6.34
N LEU A 183 21.88 6.33 -5.85
CA LEU A 183 21.04 7.25 -6.58
C LEU A 183 21.67 8.63 -6.75
N SER A 184 22.48 9.09 -5.78
CA SER A 184 23.19 10.36 -5.88
C SER A 184 24.18 10.39 -7.04
N LEU A 185 24.72 9.24 -7.47
CA LEU A 185 25.62 9.12 -8.62
C LEU A 185 24.93 9.40 -9.97
N VAL A 186 23.62 9.38 -9.98
CA VAL A 186 22.77 9.64 -11.18
C VAL A 186 21.81 10.81 -10.95
N ASP A 187 22.14 11.71 -10.02
CA ASP A 187 21.40 12.94 -9.71
C ASP A 187 19.94 12.71 -9.26
N VAL A 188 19.62 11.51 -8.72
CA VAL A 188 18.30 11.21 -8.17
C VAL A 188 18.33 11.32 -6.64
N LYS A 189 17.44 12.12 -6.05
CA LYS A 189 17.37 12.35 -4.61
C LYS A 189 16.45 11.34 -3.92
N VAL A 190 16.83 10.88 -2.72
CA VAL A 190 15.92 10.16 -1.83
C VAL A 190 15.26 11.17 -0.89
N LEU A 191 13.94 11.32 -0.96
CA LEU A 191 13.19 12.30 -0.16
C LEU A 191 12.75 11.72 1.18
N ASP A 192 12.37 10.44 1.22
CA ASP A 192 11.96 9.75 2.44
C ASP A 192 12.06 8.23 2.28
N HIS A 193 11.99 7.53 3.41
CA HIS A 193 11.78 6.09 3.47
C HIS A 193 10.77 5.78 4.57
N PHE A 194 9.66 5.12 4.21
CA PHE A 194 8.59 4.77 5.12
C PHE A 194 8.65 3.31 5.52
N ILE A 195 8.42 3.02 6.80
CA ILE A 195 8.13 1.67 7.28
C ILE A 195 6.66 1.60 7.65
N VAL A 196 5.91 0.68 7.00
CA VAL A 196 4.50 0.46 7.28
C VAL A 196 4.34 -0.81 8.11
N ALA A 197 3.71 -0.67 9.29
CA ALA A 197 3.43 -1.79 10.18
C ALA A 197 2.01 -1.67 10.75
N GLY A 198 1.13 -2.57 10.36
CA GLY A 198 -0.28 -2.49 10.70
C GLY A 198 -0.91 -1.18 10.21
N THR A 199 -1.49 -0.41 11.12
CA THR A 199 -2.08 0.90 10.86
C THR A 199 -1.10 2.06 10.95
N SER A 200 0.16 1.79 11.34
CA SER A 200 1.20 2.79 11.55
C SER A 200 2.12 2.93 10.34
N ALA A 201 2.66 4.13 10.12
CA ALA A 201 3.72 4.36 9.15
C ALA A 201 4.74 5.34 9.75
N LEU A 202 6.01 4.92 9.78
CA LEU A 202 7.13 5.71 10.27
C LEU A 202 7.88 6.29 9.07
N SER A 203 8.28 7.56 9.16
CA SER A 203 9.11 8.26 8.17
C SER A 203 10.54 8.38 8.70
N PHE A 204 11.51 8.04 7.89
CA PHE A 204 12.94 8.23 8.19
C PHE A 204 13.30 9.71 8.22
N ALA A 205 12.76 10.50 7.31
CA ALA A 205 13.00 11.95 7.27
C ALA A 205 12.52 12.63 8.56
N GLU A 206 11.31 12.31 9.04
CA GLU A 206 10.77 12.85 10.30
C GLU A 206 11.59 12.42 11.53
N ARG A 207 12.30 11.30 11.45
CA ARG A 207 13.16 10.77 12.52
C ARG A 207 14.62 11.21 12.41
N GLY A 208 14.99 11.94 11.35
CA GLY A 208 16.39 12.35 11.11
C GLY A 208 17.32 11.17 10.77
N LEU A 209 16.79 10.12 10.15
CA LEU A 209 17.52 8.90 9.76
C LEU A 209 17.90 8.88 8.27
N LEU A 210 17.59 9.95 7.53
CA LEU A 210 17.79 10.00 6.08
C LEU A 210 19.12 10.67 5.68
#